data_6f73c42c77c251dc1742882a5ecedb3a
#
_entry.id   6f73c42c77c251dc1742882a5ecedb3a
#
_cell.length_a   1.000
_cell.length_b   1.000
_cell.length_c   1.000
_cell.angle_alpha   90.00
_cell.angle_beta   90.00
_cell.angle_gamma   90.00
#
_symmetry.space_group_name_H-M   'P 1'
#
loop_
_entity.id
_entity.type
_entity.pdbx_description
1 polymer ?
#
loop_
_entity_poly.entity_id
_entity_poly.type
_entity_poly.pdbx_seq_one_letter_code
_entity_poly.pdbx_strand_id
1 'polypeptide(L)'
;MRSLLFVPADDGKKLDKAMASGADAVIVDLEDSIPAQGKADARMRAAAFIKDAVEAAHRPRLLVRINGFATGLADADLDAVVPARPDAIMLPKAEGGADVIRADAKLSAREAIAGLPDGHIKIVAIATETATALFLAGTYAGASARLEGLTWGAEDLSAELGAQANRDGDGRFLDPYRLARALCLAGAAAARVQAIDTVAVDFRNAAALRRETEEARRDGFTGKMAIHPAQVPVINDVFTPSAAAIAAARAVVAAFDANPGKGTVGIDGVMYDRPHLERARQVLARGTAAGLTL
;
A
#
# COMPACT_ATOMS: atom_id res chain seq x y z
N MET A 1 -4.28 -3.49 4.94
CA MET A 1 -5.18 -2.65 4.10
C MET A 1 -5.44 -3.38 2.80
N ARG A 2 -6.71 -3.60 2.40
CA ARG A 2 -7.07 -4.24 1.12
C ARG A 2 -7.08 -3.22 -0.01
N SER A 3 -7.78 -2.09 0.20
CA SER A 3 -7.88 -1.01 -0.77
C SER A 3 -7.35 0.31 -0.22
N LEU A 4 -6.56 1.02 -1.04
CA LEU A 4 -6.00 2.33 -0.74
C LEU A 4 -6.45 3.29 -1.84
N LEU A 5 -7.37 4.20 -1.53
CA LEU A 5 -8.01 5.09 -2.51
C LEU A 5 -7.30 6.44 -2.59
N PHE A 6 -6.77 6.78 -3.74
CA PHE A 6 -6.24 8.11 -4.04
C PHE A 6 -7.37 9.14 -4.15
N VAL A 7 -7.13 10.31 -3.59
CA VAL A 7 -7.99 11.48 -3.72
C VAL A 7 -7.15 12.76 -3.78
N PRO A 8 -7.36 13.63 -4.78
CA PRO A 8 -6.69 14.92 -4.86
C PRO A 8 -7.03 15.79 -3.64
N ALA A 9 -6.03 16.46 -3.06
CA ALA A 9 -6.21 17.30 -1.88
C ALA A 9 -6.98 18.61 -2.15
N ASP A 10 -7.13 19.00 -3.41
CA ASP A 10 -7.76 20.26 -3.82
C ASP A 10 -9.30 20.21 -3.93
N ASP A 11 -9.92 19.02 -3.79
CA ASP A 11 -11.36 18.82 -3.96
C ASP A 11 -12.01 18.23 -2.70
N GLY A 12 -12.60 19.09 -1.87
CA GLY A 12 -13.27 18.69 -0.63
C GLY A 12 -14.41 17.69 -0.84
N LYS A 13 -15.18 17.82 -1.94
CA LYS A 13 -16.27 16.87 -2.23
C LYS A 13 -15.73 15.46 -2.57
N LYS A 14 -14.55 15.38 -3.18
CA LYS A 14 -13.91 14.09 -3.43
C LYS A 14 -13.36 13.49 -2.16
N LEU A 15 -12.79 14.31 -1.25
CA LEU A 15 -12.35 13.89 0.07
C LEU A 15 -13.50 13.26 0.87
N ASP A 16 -14.66 13.93 0.96
CA ASP A 16 -15.85 13.40 1.64
C ASP A 16 -16.31 12.06 1.03
N LYS A 17 -16.35 11.96 -0.29
CA LYS A 17 -16.70 10.71 -0.98
C LYS A 17 -15.70 9.60 -0.74
N ALA A 18 -14.41 9.92 -0.65
CA ALA A 18 -13.37 8.94 -0.35
C ALA A 18 -13.53 8.36 1.06
N MET A 19 -13.86 9.19 2.06
CA MET A 19 -14.14 8.74 3.42
C MET A 19 -15.33 7.79 3.50
N ALA A 20 -16.34 8.00 2.67
CA ALA A 20 -17.56 7.17 2.61
C ALA A 20 -17.41 5.94 1.68
N SER A 21 -16.28 5.73 1.02
CA SER A 21 -16.11 4.72 -0.03
C SER A 21 -16.03 3.27 0.46
N GLY A 22 -15.77 3.08 1.76
CA GLY A 22 -15.46 1.77 2.35
C GLY A 22 -14.03 1.29 2.06
N ALA A 23 -13.14 2.17 1.60
CA ALA A 23 -11.71 1.87 1.48
C ALA A 23 -11.09 1.67 2.86
N ASP A 24 -10.12 0.75 2.95
CA ASP A 24 -9.36 0.55 4.19
C ASP A 24 -8.42 1.74 4.46
N ALA A 25 -7.98 2.43 3.39
CA ALA A 25 -7.17 3.63 3.49
C ALA A 25 -7.53 4.66 2.41
N VAL A 26 -7.41 5.94 2.75
CA VAL A 26 -7.51 7.07 1.82
C VAL A 26 -6.13 7.73 1.72
N ILE A 27 -5.68 7.95 0.49
CA ILE A 27 -4.41 8.61 0.17
C ILE A 27 -4.74 10.02 -0.31
N VAL A 28 -4.54 11.01 0.54
CA VAL A 28 -4.67 12.44 0.19
C VAL A 28 -3.44 12.82 -0.63
N ASP A 29 -3.65 13.17 -1.87
CA ASP A 29 -2.57 13.38 -2.83
C ASP A 29 -2.13 14.83 -2.93
N LEU A 30 -0.84 15.10 -2.68
CA LEU A 30 -0.19 16.39 -2.88
C LEU A 30 0.75 16.40 -4.10
N GLU A 31 0.91 15.25 -4.76
CA GLU A 31 1.86 15.09 -5.86
C GLU A 31 1.18 15.29 -7.22
N ASP A 32 1.17 14.30 -8.08
CA ASP A 32 0.85 14.43 -9.51
C ASP A 32 -0.55 14.92 -9.80
N SER A 33 -1.53 14.69 -8.92
CA SER A 33 -2.90 15.21 -9.13
C SER A 33 -3.03 16.72 -8.89
N ILE A 34 -2.01 17.38 -8.34
CA ILE A 34 -2.04 18.80 -8.00
C ILE A 34 -1.08 19.58 -8.89
N PRO A 35 -1.55 20.57 -9.67
CA PRO A 35 -0.69 21.42 -10.49
C PRO A 35 0.26 22.26 -9.61
N ALA A 36 1.41 22.67 -10.17
CA ALA A 36 2.46 23.35 -9.42
C ALA A 36 1.97 24.59 -8.65
N GLN A 37 1.12 25.41 -9.26
CA GLN A 37 0.56 26.62 -8.65
C GLN A 37 -0.45 26.32 -7.51
N GLY A 38 -1.01 25.10 -7.46
CA GLY A 38 -1.99 24.69 -6.45
C GLY A 38 -1.37 24.02 -5.21
N LYS A 39 -0.06 23.72 -5.22
CA LYS A 39 0.59 22.92 -4.17
C LYS A 39 0.45 23.52 -2.77
N ALA A 40 0.60 24.85 -2.63
CA ALA A 40 0.48 25.51 -1.31
C ALA A 40 -0.94 25.39 -0.74
N ASP A 41 -1.95 25.65 -1.56
CA ASP A 41 -3.36 25.53 -1.12
C ASP A 41 -3.75 24.08 -0.83
N ALA A 42 -3.28 23.12 -1.64
CA ALA A 42 -3.51 21.70 -1.42
C ALA A 42 -2.94 21.23 -0.07
N ARG A 43 -1.73 21.68 0.34
CA ARG A 43 -1.16 21.39 1.66
C ARG A 43 -2.06 21.85 2.79
N MET A 44 -2.52 23.11 2.73
CA MET A 44 -3.41 23.66 3.77
C MET A 44 -4.72 22.85 3.86
N ARG A 45 -5.32 22.52 2.72
CA ARG A 45 -6.56 21.73 2.67
C ARG A 45 -6.34 20.32 3.19
N ALA A 46 -5.25 19.64 2.78
CA ALA A 46 -4.89 18.32 3.27
C ALA A 46 -4.72 18.31 4.80
N ALA A 47 -3.98 19.28 5.35
CA ALA A 47 -3.76 19.40 6.79
C ALA A 47 -5.08 19.64 7.55
N ALA A 48 -5.92 20.55 7.07
CA ALA A 48 -7.23 20.81 7.68
C ALA A 48 -8.13 19.56 7.64
N PHE A 49 -8.25 18.93 6.46
CA PHE A 49 -9.04 17.71 6.29
C PHE A 49 -8.57 16.57 7.22
N ILE A 50 -7.27 16.30 7.28
CA ILE A 50 -6.72 15.24 8.13
C ILE A 50 -7.00 15.54 9.60
N LYS A 51 -6.75 16.79 10.04
CA LYS A 51 -6.98 17.21 11.42
C LYS A 51 -8.41 16.95 11.88
N ASP A 52 -9.39 17.21 11.00
CA ASP A 52 -10.80 16.98 11.29
C ASP A 52 -11.14 15.47 11.22
N ALA A 53 -10.59 14.76 10.24
CA ALA A 53 -10.92 13.36 9.98
C ALA A 53 -10.29 12.38 11.00
N VAL A 54 -9.14 12.70 11.61
CA VAL A 54 -8.46 11.77 12.55
C VAL A 54 -9.25 11.56 13.84
N GLU A 55 -10.16 12.47 14.20
CA GLU A 55 -10.97 12.37 15.41
C GLU A 55 -12.20 11.43 15.23
N ALA A 56 -12.51 11.00 14.01
CA ALA A 56 -13.66 10.14 13.75
C ALA A 56 -13.41 8.71 14.27
N ALA A 57 -14.36 8.17 15.06
CA ALA A 57 -14.23 6.86 15.70
C ALA A 57 -14.12 5.70 14.70
N HIS A 58 -14.78 5.81 13.55
CA HIS A 58 -14.76 4.83 12.48
C HIS A 58 -14.37 5.51 11.17
N ARG A 59 -13.11 5.38 10.80
CA ARG A 59 -12.56 5.98 9.58
C ARG A 59 -11.58 5.05 8.88
N PRO A 60 -11.37 5.21 7.57
CA PRO A 60 -10.22 4.60 6.90
C PRO A 60 -8.92 5.15 7.48
N ARG A 61 -7.83 4.45 7.26
CA ARG A 61 -6.51 5.01 7.51
C ARG A 61 -6.26 6.20 6.59
N LEU A 62 -5.63 7.24 7.10
CA LEU A 62 -5.35 8.48 6.36
C LEU A 62 -3.86 8.53 6.02
N LEU A 63 -3.56 8.41 4.74
CA LEU A 63 -2.23 8.56 4.20
C LEU A 63 -2.14 9.88 3.43
N VAL A 64 -0.94 10.46 3.37
CA VAL A 64 -0.67 11.62 2.50
C VAL A 64 0.44 11.25 1.52
N ARG A 65 0.16 11.29 0.22
CA ARG A 65 1.23 11.21 -0.77
C ARG A 65 1.88 12.59 -0.88
N ILE A 66 3.09 12.70 -0.37
CA ILE A 66 3.91 13.91 -0.43
C ILE A 66 4.57 14.03 -1.80
N ASN A 67 5.13 15.19 -2.12
CA ASN A 67 5.98 15.31 -3.31
C ASN A 67 7.33 14.58 -3.10
N GLY A 68 7.87 14.00 -4.17
CA GLY A 68 9.16 13.31 -4.13
C GLY A 68 10.31 14.22 -3.70
N PHE A 69 11.34 13.67 -3.10
CA PHE A 69 12.47 14.44 -2.57
C PHE A 69 13.22 15.27 -3.61
N ALA A 70 13.27 14.79 -4.84
CA ALA A 70 13.93 15.51 -5.93
C ALA A 70 13.26 16.84 -6.32
N THR A 71 11.98 17.02 -5.97
CA THR A 71 11.22 18.24 -6.27
C THR A 71 11.57 19.42 -5.34
N GLY A 72 12.18 19.14 -4.19
CA GLY A 72 12.40 20.13 -3.13
C GLY A 72 11.13 20.54 -2.35
N LEU A 73 9.97 19.95 -2.64
CA LEU A 73 8.69 20.30 -2.02
C LEU A 73 8.34 19.44 -0.79
N ALA A 74 9.00 18.28 -0.63
CA ALA A 74 8.69 17.31 0.42
C ALA A 74 8.75 17.90 1.84
N ASP A 75 9.71 18.78 2.13
CA ASP A 75 9.82 19.40 3.46
C ASP A 75 8.62 20.27 3.78
N ALA A 76 8.17 21.10 2.82
CA ALA A 76 6.98 21.93 3.00
C ALA A 76 5.69 21.10 3.15
N ASP A 77 5.61 19.94 2.46
CA ASP A 77 4.49 19.00 2.62
C ASP A 77 4.47 18.43 4.04
N LEU A 78 5.63 17.91 4.51
CA LEU A 78 5.77 17.35 5.85
C LEU A 78 5.51 18.38 6.95
N ASP A 79 6.00 19.63 6.80
CA ASP A 79 5.75 20.72 7.74
C ASP A 79 4.25 21.01 7.91
N ALA A 80 3.48 20.88 6.81
CA ALA A 80 2.05 21.12 6.84
C ALA A 80 1.26 19.94 7.43
N VAL A 81 1.60 18.68 7.05
CA VAL A 81 0.73 17.54 7.34
C VAL A 81 1.08 16.80 8.63
N VAL A 82 2.34 16.80 9.08
CA VAL A 82 2.73 16.09 10.32
C VAL A 82 1.96 16.58 11.55
N PRO A 83 1.77 17.89 11.77
CA PRO A 83 0.96 18.38 12.89
C PRO A 83 -0.51 17.94 12.86
N ALA A 84 -1.03 17.58 11.67
CA ALA A 84 -2.40 17.07 11.53
C ALA A 84 -2.53 15.57 11.86
N ARG A 85 -1.42 14.88 12.11
CA ARG A 85 -1.35 13.48 12.58
C ARG A 85 -1.92 12.45 11.60
N PRO A 86 -1.52 12.41 10.30
CA PRO A 86 -1.91 11.31 9.43
C PRO A 86 -1.38 9.98 9.97
N ASP A 87 -2.01 8.87 9.61
CA ASP A 87 -1.53 7.54 10.00
C ASP A 87 -0.21 7.16 9.30
N ALA A 88 -0.02 7.65 8.05
CA ALA A 88 1.21 7.41 7.30
C ALA A 88 1.45 8.49 6.24
N ILE A 89 2.68 8.60 5.76
CA ILE A 89 2.99 9.22 4.47
C ILE A 89 3.14 8.15 3.39
N MET A 90 2.79 8.50 2.15
CA MET A 90 3.20 7.75 0.98
C MET A 90 4.35 8.51 0.31
N LEU A 91 5.50 7.83 0.22
CA LEU A 91 6.73 8.39 -0.36
C LEU A 91 6.83 7.97 -1.83
N PRO A 92 6.58 8.87 -2.80
CA PRO A 92 6.73 8.57 -4.21
C PRO A 92 8.18 8.64 -4.64
N LYS A 93 8.49 8.00 -5.77
CA LYS A 93 9.81 8.04 -6.43
C LYS A 93 10.97 7.70 -5.50
N ALA A 94 10.70 6.74 -4.57
CA ALA A 94 11.69 6.30 -3.60
C ALA A 94 12.73 5.39 -4.25
N GLU A 95 13.99 5.75 -4.10
CA GLU A 95 15.13 5.01 -4.62
C GLU A 95 15.77 4.14 -3.53
N GLY A 96 14.96 3.26 -2.92
CA GLY A 96 15.42 2.28 -1.96
C GLY A 96 15.38 2.74 -0.49
N GLY A 97 16.05 1.95 0.36
CA GLY A 97 16.04 2.13 1.81
C GLY A 97 16.63 3.45 2.29
N ALA A 98 17.57 4.04 1.55
CA ALA A 98 18.17 5.33 1.90
C ALA A 98 17.12 6.47 1.95
N ASP A 99 16.18 6.49 1.01
CA ASP A 99 15.10 7.47 1.03
C ASP A 99 14.11 7.24 2.15
N VAL A 100 13.87 5.98 2.52
CA VAL A 100 13.05 5.64 3.70
C VAL A 100 13.72 6.11 5.00
N ILE A 101 15.03 5.91 5.15
CA ILE A 101 15.81 6.42 6.29
C ILE A 101 15.75 7.94 6.34
N ARG A 102 15.89 8.60 5.20
CA ARG A 102 15.75 10.06 5.09
C ARG A 102 14.36 10.55 5.49
N ALA A 103 13.30 9.86 5.05
CA ALA A 103 11.93 10.18 5.42
C ALA A 103 11.70 9.98 6.93
N ASP A 104 12.22 8.89 7.50
CA ASP A 104 12.14 8.60 8.94
C ASP A 104 12.75 9.73 9.77
N ALA A 105 13.99 10.13 9.47
CA ALA A 105 14.64 11.25 10.17
C ALA A 105 13.85 12.56 10.07
N LYS A 106 13.27 12.86 8.90
CA LYS A 106 12.43 14.05 8.69
C LYS A 106 11.12 14.00 9.48
N LEU A 107 10.51 12.82 9.60
CA LEU A 107 9.31 12.59 10.39
C LEU A 107 9.62 12.71 11.90
N SER A 108 10.68 12.06 12.40
CA SER A 108 11.06 12.11 13.82
C SER A 108 11.27 13.55 14.30
N ALA A 109 11.95 14.38 13.51
CA ALA A 109 12.17 15.78 13.87
C ALA A 109 10.83 16.56 13.96
N ARG A 110 9.88 16.33 13.05
CA ARG A 110 8.58 17.02 13.04
C ARG A 110 7.61 16.49 14.06
N GLU A 111 7.62 15.20 14.31
CA GLU A 111 6.84 14.57 15.39
C GLU A 111 7.25 15.16 16.75
N ALA A 112 8.57 15.31 17.00
CA ALA A 112 9.08 15.93 18.21
C ALA A 112 8.60 17.39 18.37
N ILE A 113 8.62 18.19 17.29
CA ILE A 113 8.14 19.56 17.27
C ILE A 113 6.61 19.60 17.52
N ALA A 114 5.87 18.65 16.94
CA ALA A 114 4.41 18.56 17.07
C ALA A 114 3.95 17.90 18.40
N GLY A 115 4.87 17.44 19.24
CA GLY A 115 4.56 16.73 20.49
C GLY A 115 3.96 15.33 20.25
N LEU A 116 4.26 14.70 19.13
CA LEU A 116 3.85 13.34 18.80
C LEU A 116 4.90 12.32 19.25
N PRO A 117 4.47 11.10 19.58
CA PRO A 117 5.43 10.01 19.83
C PRO A 117 6.29 9.74 18.59
N ASP A 118 7.57 9.44 18.78
CA ASP A 118 8.43 8.99 17.69
C ASP A 118 7.91 7.69 17.07
N GLY A 119 7.85 7.64 15.74
CA GLY A 119 7.30 6.50 15.02
C GLY A 119 5.76 6.48 14.90
N HIS A 120 5.08 7.55 15.30
CA HIS A 120 3.63 7.66 15.15
C HIS A 120 3.21 7.55 13.69
N ILE A 121 3.80 8.36 12.81
CA ILE A 121 3.49 8.37 11.38
C ILE A 121 4.31 7.29 10.66
N LYS A 122 3.61 6.41 9.94
CA LYS A 122 4.23 5.32 9.18
C LYS A 122 4.61 5.76 7.76
N ILE A 123 5.29 4.87 7.03
CA ILE A 123 5.75 5.11 5.66
C ILE A 123 5.26 3.98 4.77
N VAL A 124 4.63 4.33 3.65
CA VAL A 124 4.42 3.45 2.49
C VAL A 124 5.24 4.02 1.35
N ALA A 125 6.14 3.24 0.74
CA ALA A 125 6.98 3.73 -0.34
C ALA A 125 6.50 3.18 -1.70
N ILE A 126 6.52 4.04 -2.74
CA ILE A 126 6.35 3.61 -4.13
C ILE A 126 7.75 3.25 -4.64
N ALA A 127 8.03 1.95 -4.75
CA ALA A 127 9.38 1.41 -4.76
C ALA A 127 10.00 1.22 -6.16
N THR A 128 9.27 1.52 -7.24
CA THR A 128 9.74 1.19 -8.60
C THR A 128 9.31 2.22 -9.66
N GLU A 129 9.23 3.49 -9.31
CA GLU A 129 8.85 4.55 -10.24
C GLU A 129 10.04 5.07 -11.06
N THR A 130 11.27 4.82 -10.62
CA THR A 130 12.50 5.19 -11.33
C THR A 130 13.31 3.97 -11.75
N ALA A 131 14.13 4.09 -12.78
CA ALA A 131 15.02 3.02 -13.22
C ALA A 131 16.01 2.60 -12.12
N THR A 132 16.56 3.57 -11.38
CA THR A 132 17.46 3.34 -10.24
C THR A 132 16.79 2.48 -9.16
N ALA A 133 15.53 2.76 -8.85
CA ALA A 133 14.78 2.06 -7.81
C ALA A 133 14.65 0.55 -8.07
N LEU A 134 14.62 0.10 -9.33
CA LEU A 134 14.56 -1.32 -9.66
C LEU A 134 15.75 -2.10 -9.12
N PHE A 135 16.94 -1.48 -9.16
CA PHE A 135 18.18 -2.11 -8.67
C PHE A 135 18.33 -2.02 -7.13
N LEU A 136 17.54 -1.17 -6.49
CA LEU A 136 17.60 -0.92 -5.04
C LEU A 136 16.45 -1.55 -4.25
N ALA A 137 15.56 -2.32 -4.91
CA ALA A 137 14.38 -2.92 -4.27
C ALA A 137 14.69 -3.78 -3.03
N GLY A 138 15.86 -4.41 -2.96
CA GLY A 138 16.30 -5.20 -1.80
C GLY A 138 16.75 -4.37 -0.60
N THR A 139 17.01 -3.08 -0.75
CA THR A 139 17.57 -2.22 0.31
C THR A 139 16.53 -1.72 1.32
N TYR A 140 15.26 -1.95 1.06
CA TYR A 140 14.17 -1.60 1.99
C TYR A 140 14.19 -2.42 3.28
N ALA A 141 14.77 -3.62 3.25
CA ALA A 141 14.84 -4.49 4.41
C ALA A 141 15.64 -3.84 5.56
N GLY A 142 14.98 -3.62 6.71
CA GLY A 142 15.60 -3.02 7.89
C GLY A 142 15.86 -1.51 7.80
N ALA A 143 15.40 -0.82 6.76
CA ALA A 143 15.63 0.61 6.57
C ALA A 143 14.98 1.47 7.66
N SER A 144 13.76 1.14 8.09
CA SER A 144 13.07 1.86 9.17
C SER A 144 11.95 1.00 9.78
N ALA A 145 11.73 1.15 11.07
CA ALA A 145 10.57 0.58 11.77
C ALA A 145 9.24 1.27 11.40
N ARG A 146 9.29 2.40 10.70
CA ARG A 146 8.11 3.11 10.19
C ARG A 146 7.61 2.52 8.87
N LEU A 147 8.48 1.82 8.12
CA LEU A 147 8.08 1.24 6.83
C LEU A 147 7.05 0.13 7.06
N GLU A 148 5.85 0.29 6.51
CA GLU A 148 4.75 -0.66 6.67
C GLU A 148 4.24 -1.23 5.35
N GLY A 149 4.64 -0.66 4.20
CA GLY A 149 4.23 -1.14 2.89
C GLY A 149 5.11 -0.67 1.76
N LEU A 150 5.19 -1.50 0.73
CA LEU A 150 5.73 -1.15 -0.58
C LEU A 150 4.64 -1.29 -1.63
N THR A 151 4.63 -0.36 -2.56
CA THR A 151 3.81 -0.41 -3.77
C THR A 151 4.66 -0.06 -4.98
N TRP A 152 4.12 -0.16 -6.18
CA TRP A 152 4.84 0.08 -7.42
C TRP A 152 4.05 0.95 -8.38
N GLY A 153 4.74 1.69 -9.24
CA GLY A 153 4.14 2.60 -10.21
C GLY A 153 4.55 2.22 -11.64
N ALA A 154 3.56 1.89 -12.49
CA ALA A 154 3.81 1.54 -13.88
C ALA A 154 3.91 2.78 -14.78
N GLU A 155 3.16 3.82 -14.48
CA GLU A 155 3.05 5.02 -15.33
C GLU A 155 4.34 5.84 -15.27
N ASP A 156 4.82 6.18 -14.07
CA ASP A 156 6.09 6.90 -13.89
C ASP A 156 7.28 6.13 -14.45
N LEU A 157 7.35 4.83 -14.17
CA LEU A 157 8.40 3.98 -14.72
C LEU A 157 8.35 3.95 -16.26
N SER A 158 7.16 3.97 -16.86
CA SER A 158 7.00 4.01 -18.32
C SER A 158 7.58 5.30 -18.90
N ALA A 159 7.30 6.41 -18.27
CA ALA A 159 7.84 7.71 -18.65
C ALA A 159 9.38 7.74 -18.49
N GLU A 160 9.88 7.25 -17.36
CA GLU A 160 11.33 7.18 -17.07
C GLU A 160 12.10 6.33 -18.10
N LEU A 161 11.52 5.19 -18.51
CA LEU A 161 12.11 4.31 -19.52
C LEU A 161 11.95 4.83 -20.97
N GLY A 162 11.17 5.88 -21.19
CA GLY A 162 10.84 6.38 -22.52
C GLY A 162 9.99 5.39 -23.35
N ALA A 163 9.19 4.57 -22.69
CA ALA A 163 8.41 3.54 -23.33
C ALA A 163 7.15 4.13 -24.01
N GLN A 164 6.75 3.54 -25.15
CA GLN A 164 5.52 3.93 -25.85
C GLN A 164 4.25 3.43 -25.15
N ALA A 165 4.36 2.32 -24.43
CA ALA A 165 3.26 1.70 -23.67
C ALA A 165 3.82 0.88 -22.51
N ASN A 166 3.01 0.69 -21.47
CA ASN A 166 3.31 -0.23 -20.37
C ASN A 166 2.53 -1.53 -20.45
N ARG A 167 1.54 -1.63 -21.37
CA ARG A 167 0.70 -2.80 -21.59
C ARG A 167 0.66 -3.21 -23.06
N ASP A 168 0.41 -4.49 -23.30
CA ASP A 168 0.14 -5.04 -24.63
C ASP A 168 -1.33 -4.81 -25.06
N GLY A 169 -1.68 -5.30 -26.27
CA GLY A 169 -3.02 -5.20 -26.83
C GLY A 169 -4.11 -5.94 -26.04
N ASP A 170 -3.73 -6.91 -25.21
CA ASP A 170 -4.63 -7.64 -24.31
C ASP A 170 -4.73 -7.00 -22.92
N GLY A 171 -4.06 -5.86 -22.70
CA GLY A 171 -4.03 -5.13 -21.45
C GLY A 171 -3.08 -5.70 -20.40
N ARG A 172 -2.20 -6.65 -20.75
CA ARG A 172 -1.22 -7.21 -19.82
C ARG A 172 0.00 -6.33 -19.75
N PHE A 173 0.58 -6.19 -18.56
CA PHE A 173 1.84 -5.46 -18.41
C PHE A 173 2.97 -6.12 -19.21
N LEU A 174 3.74 -5.29 -19.92
CA LEU A 174 4.95 -5.69 -20.61
C LEU A 174 6.07 -6.08 -19.63
N ASP A 175 7.07 -6.80 -20.08
CA ASP A 175 8.09 -7.40 -19.23
C ASP A 175 8.82 -6.44 -18.28
N PRO A 176 9.20 -5.20 -18.63
CA PRO A 176 9.82 -4.27 -17.69
C PRO A 176 8.93 -4.00 -16.46
N TYR A 177 7.63 -3.88 -16.67
CA TYR A 177 6.67 -3.58 -15.58
C TYR A 177 6.32 -4.83 -14.77
N ARG A 178 6.31 -5.99 -15.39
CA ARG A 178 6.19 -7.28 -14.69
C ARG A 178 7.40 -7.54 -13.79
N LEU A 179 8.60 -7.17 -14.26
CA LEU A 179 9.82 -7.22 -13.44
C LEU A 179 9.72 -6.24 -12.25
N ALA A 180 9.33 -4.99 -12.49
CA ALA A 180 9.14 -3.97 -11.44
C ALA A 180 8.15 -4.46 -10.36
N ARG A 181 7.01 -5.01 -10.79
CA ARG A 181 6.00 -5.62 -9.92
C ARG A 181 6.56 -6.77 -9.08
N ALA A 182 7.35 -7.65 -9.70
CA ALA A 182 7.98 -8.78 -9.02
C ALA A 182 9.05 -8.31 -8.01
N LEU A 183 9.84 -7.30 -8.36
CA LEU A 183 10.84 -6.72 -7.47
C LEU A 183 10.20 -6.02 -6.27
N CYS A 184 9.10 -5.28 -6.48
CA CYS A 184 8.32 -4.69 -5.39
C CYS A 184 7.82 -5.77 -4.40
N LEU A 185 7.23 -6.85 -4.92
CA LEU A 185 6.75 -7.97 -4.09
C LEU A 185 7.88 -8.63 -3.31
N ALA A 186 9.02 -8.90 -3.96
CA ALA A 186 10.19 -9.49 -3.31
C ALA A 186 10.80 -8.54 -2.26
N GLY A 187 10.88 -7.23 -2.56
CA GLY A 187 11.36 -6.21 -1.65
C GLY A 187 10.46 -6.08 -0.40
N ALA A 188 9.14 -6.09 -0.59
CA ALA A 188 8.18 -6.06 0.52
C ALA A 188 8.30 -7.31 1.40
N ALA A 189 8.45 -8.49 0.80
CA ALA A 189 8.67 -9.73 1.53
C ALA A 189 9.98 -9.72 2.32
N ALA A 190 11.09 -9.24 1.72
CA ALA A 190 12.38 -9.10 2.38
C ALA A 190 12.33 -8.10 3.54
N ALA A 191 11.62 -6.99 3.37
CA ALA A 191 11.41 -5.98 4.40
C ALA A 191 10.35 -6.39 5.45
N ARG A 192 9.62 -7.49 5.23
CA ARG A 192 8.50 -7.96 6.06
C ARG A 192 7.39 -6.93 6.23
N VAL A 193 7.09 -6.22 5.16
CA VAL A 193 6.04 -5.21 5.09
C VAL A 193 4.95 -5.60 4.10
N GLN A 194 3.86 -4.85 4.07
CA GLN A 194 2.75 -5.12 3.18
C GLN A 194 3.16 -4.90 1.71
N ALA A 195 2.89 -5.86 0.83
CA ALA A 195 2.94 -5.68 -0.62
C ALA A 195 1.58 -5.19 -1.12
N ILE A 196 1.56 -4.01 -1.75
CA ILE A 196 0.37 -3.34 -2.28
C ILE A 196 0.52 -3.24 -3.79
N ASP A 197 -0.46 -3.74 -4.55
CA ASP A 197 -0.42 -3.69 -6.00
C ASP A 197 -0.79 -2.29 -6.53
N THR A 198 -0.35 -1.99 -7.76
CA THR A 198 -0.54 -0.68 -8.42
C THR A 198 -2.00 -0.39 -8.77
N VAL A 199 -2.26 0.81 -9.26
CA VAL A 199 -3.56 1.25 -9.75
C VAL A 199 -3.99 0.53 -11.03
N ALA A 200 -5.30 0.44 -11.26
CA ALA A 200 -5.89 0.12 -12.57
C ALA A 200 -6.48 1.40 -13.16
N VAL A 201 -5.87 1.91 -14.22
CA VAL A 201 -6.24 3.23 -14.79
C VAL A 201 -7.61 3.25 -15.46
N ASP A 202 -8.06 2.13 -16.05
CA ASP A 202 -9.42 1.98 -16.56
C ASP A 202 -10.39 1.63 -15.43
N PHE A 203 -10.83 2.66 -14.70
CA PHE A 203 -11.74 2.49 -13.56
C PHE A 203 -13.16 2.05 -13.95
N ARG A 204 -13.53 2.05 -15.23
CA ARG A 204 -14.83 1.62 -15.72
C ARG A 204 -14.88 0.12 -16.00
N ASN A 205 -13.76 -0.53 -16.16
CA ASN A 205 -13.64 -1.95 -16.48
C ASN A 205 -13.52 -2.81 -15.21
N ALA A 206 -14.63 -3.02 -14.52
CA ALA A 206 -14.66 -3.82 -13.29
C ALA A 206 -14.20 -5.27 -13.49
N ALA A 207 -14.42 -5.85 -14.69
CA ALA A 207 -14.01 -7.22 -14.98
C ALA A 207 -12.47 -7.32 -15.12
N ALA A 208 -11.83 -6.36 -15.79
CA ALA A 208 -10.38 -6.30 -15.86
C ALA A 208 -9.78 -6.05 -14.47
N LEU A 209 -10.31 -5.09 -13.70
CA LEU A 209 -9.89 -4.83 -12.34
C LEU A 209 -9.93 -6.10 -11.47
N ARG A 210 -11.02 -6.88 -11.54
CA ARG A 210 -11.15 -8.13 -10.79
C ARG A 210 -10.06 -9.12 -11.17
N ARG A 211 -9.85 -9.38 -12.45
CA ARG A 211 -8.80 -10.30 -12.93
C ARG A 211 -7.41 -9.88 -12.45
N GLU A 212 -7.05 -8.60 -12.59
CA GLU A 212 -5.77 -8.07 -12.12
C GLU A 212 -5.62 -8.20 -10.59
N THR A 213 -6.69 -7.94 -9.85
CA THR A 213 -6.67 -8.03 -8.37
C THR A 213 -6.57 -9.49 -7.91
N GLU A 214 -7.24 -10.43 -8.59
CA GLU A 214 -7.12 -11.87 -8.34
C GLU A 214 -5.72 -12.38 -8.65
N GLU A 215 -5.10 -11.89 -9.73
CA GLU A 215 -3.70 -12.17 -10.05
C GLU A 215 -2.77 -11.64 -8.95
N ALA A 216 -2.95 -10.41 -8.52
CA ALA A 216 -2.16 -9.80 -7.45
C ALA A 216 -2.26 -10.62 -6.15
N ARG A 217 -3.47 -11.00 -5.74
CA ARG A 217 -3.69 -11.86 -4.57
C ARG A 217 -3.01 -13.22 -4.71
N ARG A 218 -3.12 -13.86 -5.87
CA ARG A 218 -2.48 -15.16 -6.16
C ARG A 218 -0.96 -15.06 -6.04
N ASP A 219 -0.37 -13.97 -6.52
CA ASP A 219 1.07 -13.76 -6.54
C ASP A 219 1.65 -13.36 -5.17
N GLY A 220 0.81 -12.91 -4.22
CA GLY A 220 1.22 -12.61 -2.85
C GLY A 220 0.99 -11.16 -2.38
N PHE A 221 0.46 -10.29 -3.24
CA PHE A 221 0.00 -8.98 -2.79
C PHE A 221 -1.18 -9.12 -1.83
N THR A 222 -1.33 -8.16 -0.93
CA THR A 222 -2.39 -8.19 0.09
C THR A 222 -3.29 -6.96 0.05
N GLY A 223 -3.04 -6.05 -0.87
CA GLY A 223 -3.84 -4.87 -1.15
C GLY A 223 -3.55 -4.33 -2.54
N LYS A 224 -4.35 -3.36 -2.96
CA LYS A 224 -4.23 -2.67 -4.25
C LYS A 224 -4.61 -1.21 -4.11
N MET A 225 -3.91 -0.34 -4.84
CA MET A 225 -4.28 1.06 -4.95
C MET A 225 -5.49 1.23 -5.88
N ALA A 226 -6.33 2.21 -5.58
CA ALA A 226 -7.51 2.60 -6.35
C ALA A 226 -7.46 4.10 -6.66
N ILE A 227 -8.01 4.49 -7.82
CA ILE A 227 -8.14 5.88 -8.26
C ILE A 227 -9.59 6.35 -8.35
N HIS A 228 -10.53 5.45 -8.11
CA HIS A 228 -11.96 5.77 -8.14
C HIS A 228 -12.73 4.96 -7.08
N PRO A 229 -13.71 5.54 -6.37
CA PRO A 229 -14.47 4.84 -5.34
C PRO A 229 -15.15 3.54 -5.81
N ALA A 230 -15.58 3.46 -7.08
CA ALA A 230 -16.19 2.26 -7.64
C ALA A 230 -15.25 1.02 -7.70
N GLN A 231 -13.93 1.22 -7.60
CA GLN A 231 -12.96 0.14 -7.57
C GLN A 231 -12.89 -0.54 -6.19
N VAL A 232 -13.18 0.21 -5.13
CA VAL A 232 -13.02 -0.23 -3.73
C VAL A 232 -13.78 -1.52 -3.42
N PRO A 233 -15.07 -1.67 -3.75
CA PRO A 233 -15.80 -2.90 -3.45
C PRO A 233 -15.19 -4.15 -4.11
N VAL A 234 -14.73 -4.03 -5.37
CA VAL A 234 -14.11 -5.14 -6.10
C VAL A 234 -12.79 -5.55 -5.45
N ILE A 235 -11.95 -4.58 -5.08
CA ILE A 235 -10.67 -4.81 -4.43
C ILE A 235 -10.89 -5.46 -3.05
N ASN A 236 -11.79 -4.91 -2.24
CA ASN A 236 -12.10 -5.44 -0.92
C ASN A 236 -12.63 -6.88 -0.98
N ASP A 237 -13.53 -7.17 -1.93
CA ASP A 237 -14.07 -8.52 -2.12
C ASP A 237 -12.95 -9.52 -2.45
N VAL A 238 -12.09 -9.19 -3.40
CA VAL A 238 -11.02 -10.09 -3.83
C VAL A 238 -9.99 -10.34 -2.72
N PHE A 239 -9.57 -9.33 -1.97
CA PHE A 239 -8.56 -9.50 -0.90
C PHE A 239 -9.13 -10.03 0.41
N THR A 240 -10.44 -10.07 0.59
CA THR A 240 -11.06 -10.69 1.77
C THR A 240 -11.04 -12.21 1.63
N PRO A 241 -10.47 -12.97 2.58
CA PRO A 241 -10.48 -14.42 2.52
C PRO A 241 -11.90 -14.99 2.57
N SER A 242 -12.17 -15.96 1.70
CA SER A 242 -13.46 -16.67 1.73
C SER A 242 -13.60 -17.55 2.97
N ALA A 243 -14.83 -17.89 3.36
CA ALA A 243 -15.10 -18.82 4.46
C ALA A 243 -14.39 -20.17 4.28
N ALA A 244 -14.35 -20.67 3.04
CA ALA A 244 -13.63 -21.91 2.72
C ALA A 244 -12.11 -21.77 2.93
N ALA A 245 -11.51 -20.64 2.53
CA ALA A 245 -10.07 -20.39 2.75
C ALA A 245 -9.75 -20.29 4.25
N ILE A 246 -10.63 -19.67 5.04
CA ILE A 246 -10.48 -19.57 6.49
C ILE A 246 -10.59 -20.95 7.13
N ALA A 247 -11.59 -21.77 6.76
CA ALA A 247 -11.75 -23.12 7.28
C ALA A 247 -10.53 -24.00 6.99
N ALA A 248 -10.02 -23.96 5.75
CA ALA A 248 -8.81 -24.68 5.37
C ALA A 248 -7.58 -24.21 6.16
N ALA A 249 -7.42 -22.89 6.34
CA ALA A 249 -6.32 -22.33 7.12
C ALA A 249 -6.39 -22.76 8.61
N ARG A 250 -7.57 -22.78 9.21
CA ARG A 250 -7.79 -23.27 10.58
C ARG A 250 -7.41 -24.75 10.71
N ALA A 251 -7.80 -25.59 9.75
CA ALA A 251 -7.47 -27.01 9.78
C ALA A 251 -5.95 -27.22 9.76
N VAL A 252 -5.21 -26.45 8.94
CA VAL A 252 -3.74 -26.52 8.90
C VAL A 252 -3.14 -26.11 10.25
N VAL A 253 -3.56 -24.98 10.82
CA VAL A 253 -3.05 -24.50 12.11
C VAL A 253 -3.35 -25.53 13.22
N ALA A 254 -4.59 -26.02 13.31
CA ALA A 254 -4.98 -27.02 14.30
C ALA A 254 -4.19 -28.33 14.19
N ALA A 255 -3.89 -28.77 12.96
CA ALA A 255 -3.09 -29.98 12.76
C ALA A 255 -1.65 -29.81 13.27
N PHE A 256 -1.03 -28.63 13.10
CA PHE A 256 0.29 -28.34 13.65
C PHE A 256 0.25 -28.20 15.18
N ASP A 257 -0.77 -27.55 15.74
CA ASP A 257 -0.93 -27.36 17.18
C ASP A 257 -1.14 -28.71 17.91
N ALA A 258 -1.84 -29.65 17.26
CA ALA A 258 -2.01 -31.02 17.75
C ALA A 258 -0.72 -31.89 17.64
N ASN A 259 0.28 -31.42 16.91
CA ASN A 259 1.54 -32.13 16.69
C ASN A 259 2.76 -31.22 16.97
N PRO A 260 2.94 -30.76 18.22
CA PRO A 260 4.04 -29.86 18.56
C PRO A 260 5.40 -30.50 18.24
N GLY A 261 6.28 -29.72 17.61
CA GLY A 261 7.64 -30.17 17.26
C GLY A 261 7.76 -30.89 15.92
N LYS A 262 6.67 -31.28 15.26
CA LYS A 262 6.74 -31.85 13.90
C LYS A 262 6.99 -30.79 12.85
N GLY A 263 7.86 -31.09 11.88
CA GLY A 263 8.11 -30.24 10.71
C GLY A 263 7.03 -30.36 9.63
N THR A 264 6.26 -31.48 9.63
CA THR A 264 5.21 -31.78 8.67
C THR A 264 4.01 -32.44 9.34
N VAL A 265 2.81 -32.21 8.81
CA VAL A 265 1.55 -32.87 9.21
C VAL A 265 0.79 -33.36 7.98
N GLY A 266 -0.05 -34.39 8.13
CA GLY A 266 -0.95 -34.87 7.08
C GLY A 266 -2.39 -34.44 7.38
N ILE A 267 -3.10 -33.96 6.36
CA ILE A 267 -4.54 -33.67 6.40
C ILE A 267 -5.16 -34.26 5.14
N ASP A 268 -6.11 -35.14 5.27
CA ASP A 268 -6.84 -35.81 4.16
C ASP A 268 -5.90 -36.38 3.07
N GLY A 269 -4.78 -36.98 3.48
CA GLY A 269 -3.80 -37.58 2.58
C GLY A 269 -2.82 -36.60 1.91
N VAL A 270 -2.92 -35.29 2.23
CA VAL A 270 -2.02 -34.25 1.72
C VAL A 270 -1.03 -33.85 2.83
N MET A 271 0.25 -33.71 2.45
CA MET A 271 1.33 -33.27 3.33
C MET A 271 1.40 -31.76 3.39
N TYR A 272 1.49 -31.22 4.60
CA TYR A 272 1.70 -29.79 4.89
C TYR A 272 2.99 -29.62 5.71
N ASP A 273 3.78 -28.59 5.40
CA ASP A 273 5.03 -28.22 6.06
C ASP A 273 4.96 -26.81 6.65
N ARG A 274 6.07 -26.31 7.20
CA ARG A 274 6.15 -24.97 7.82
C ARG A 274 5.71 -23.83 6.90
N PRO A 275 6.12 -23.75 5.62
CA PRO A 275 5.59 -22.77 4.68
C PRO A 275 4.07 -22.76 4.55
N HIS A 276 3.44 -23.92 4.61
CA HIS A 276 1.97 -24.02 4.59
C HIS A 276 1.34 -23.45 5.86
N LEU A 277 1.94 -23.71 7.03
CA LEU A 277 1.50 -23.14 8.30
C LEU A 277 1.58 -21.62 8.30
N GLU A 278 2.70 -21.04 7.82
CA GLU A 278 2.84 -19.59 7.74
C GLU A 278 1.81 -18.96 6.80
N ARG A 279 1.54 -19.57 5.64
CA ARG A 279 0.45 -19.13 4.75
C ARG A 279 -0.92 -19.21 5.42
N ALA A 280 -1.20 -20.27 6.15
CA ALA A 280 -2.46 -20.42 6.87
C ALA A 280 -2.64 -19.31 7.92
N ARG A 281 -1.62 -19.02 8.71
CA ARG A 281 -1.62 -17.92 9.68
C ARG A 281 -1.86 -16.56 9.02
N GLN A 282 -1.24 -16.31 7.87
CA GLN A 282 -1.46 -15.07 7.10
C GLN A 282 -2.90 -14.96 6.58
N VAL A 283 -3.53 -16.07 6.15
CA VAL A 283 -4.95 -16.07 5.76
C VAL A 283 -5.84 -15.70 6.94
N LEU A 284 -5.61 -16.29 8.11
CA LEU A 284 -6.38 -15.97 9.32
C LEU A 284 -6.17 -14.50 9.73
N ALA A 285 -4.94 -14.02 9.77
CA ALA A 285 -4.64 -12.62 10.08
C ALA A 285 -5.36 -11.64 9.14
N ARG A 286 -5.40 -11.93 7.83
CA ARG A 286 -6.17 -11.13 6.86
C ARG A 286 -7.67 -11.20 7.11
N GLY A 287 -8.20 -12.35 7.50
CA GLY A 287 -9.61 -12.49 7.88
C GLY A 287 -9.97 -11.58 9.06
N THR A 288 -9.17 -11.65 10.14
CA THR A 288 -9.33 -10.76 11.31
C THR A 288 -9.26 -9.28 10.92
N ALA A 289 -8.25 -8.89 10.13
CA ALA A 289 -8.08 -7.52 9.67
C ALA A 289 -9.22 -7.01 8.78
N ALA A 290 -9.93 -7.94 8.10
CA ALA A 290 -11.14 -7.63 7.32
C ALA A 290 -12.43 -7.61 8.16
N GLY A 291 -12.33 -7.76 9.49
CA GLY A 291 -13.48 -7.75 10.41
C GLY A 291 -14.26 -9.07 10.46
N LEU A 292 -13.70 -10.16 9.92
CA LEU A 292 -14.37 -11.45 9.99
C LEU A 292 -14.20 -12.07 11.39
N THR A 293 -15.28 -12.58 11.94
CA THR A 293 -15.22 -13.38 13.18
C THR A 293 -14.60 -14.74 12.84
N LEU A 294 -13.42 -15.02 13.39
CA LEU A 294 -12.67 -16.25 13.13
C LEU A 294 -12.93 -17.30 14.21
#